data_aa994eadc6660547ec3037cc45c67175
#
_entry.id   aa994eadc6660547ec3037cc45c67175
#
_cell.length_a   1.000
_cell.length_b   1.000
_cell.length_c   1.000
_cell.angle_alpha   90.00
_cell.angle_beta   90.00
_cell.angle_gamma   90.00
#
_symmetry.space_group_name_H-M   'P 1'
#
loop_
_entity.id
_entity.type
_entity.pdbx_description
1 polymer ?
#
loop_
_entity_poly.entity_id
_entity_poly.type
_entity_poly.pdbx_seq_one_letter_code
_entity_poly.pdbx_strand_id
1 'polypeptide(L)'
;MAGRPKIDDGRDRQYRVRLNDKENEMLNYASLTTGKKKSEIFRQALVDYYQNILVNEFNSEDEDFEWEDMGGISLKRVVKCPYCNSGNGIDFSDYSSESVDRERQMGDEITYNFDIENYKCASCGKVFQIEGFICEYPVGAFNYEEINIIENEEYNDEED
;
A
#
# COMPACT_ATOMS: atom_id res chain seq x y z
N MET A 1 33.94 -24.01 21.80
CA MET A 1 32.71 -23.24 22.05
C MET A 1 31.97 -23.08 20.76
N ALA A 2 30.81 -23.70 20.60
CA ALA A 2 30.00 -23.55 19.38
C ALA A 2 29.33 -22.16 19.41
N GLY A 3 29.61 -21.34 18.40
CA GLY A 3 28.99 -20.04 18.25
C GLY A 3 27.48 -20.20 18.03
N ARG A 4 26.71 -19.22 18.52
CA ARG A 4 25.25 -19.14 18.31
C ARG A 4 24.95 -19.20 16.81
N PRO A 5 24.00 -20.04 16.35
CA PRO A 5 23.67 -20.11 14.94
C PRO A 5 23.19 -18.71 14.44
N LYS A 6 23.65 -18.32 13.25
CA LYS A 6 23.21 -17.09 12.61
C LYS A 6 21.73 -17.29 12.21
N ILE A 7 20.88 -16.39 12.67
CA ILE A 7 19.49 -16.29 12.22
C ILE A 7 19.54 -15.42 10.96
N ASP A 8 18.96 -15.87 9.86
CA ASP A 8 19.00 -15.17 8.55
C ASP A 8 18.38 -13.75 8.59
N ASP A 9 17.54 -13.44 9.59
CA ASP A 9 17.01 -12.11 9.89
C ASP A 9 17.66 -11.50 11.16
N GLY A 10 18.95 -11.73 11.35
CA GLY A 10 19.73 -11.20 12.46
C GLY A 10 19.90 -9.71 12.41
N ARG A 11 19.52 -8.98 13.48
CA ARG A 11 19.75 -7.55 13.65
C ARG A 11 21.19 -7.30 14.02
N ASP A 12 22.07 -7.23 13.01
CA ASP A 12 23.52 -7.06 13.16
C ASP A 12 24.00 -5.61 12.96
N ARG A 13 23.11 -4.72 12.49
CA ARG A 13 23.41 -3.31 12.28
C ARG A 13 22.90 -2.44 13.41
N GLN A 14 23.72 -1.52 13.88
CA GLN A 14 23.40 -0.58 14.93
C GLN A 14 23.54 0.87 14.44
N TYR A 15 22.49 1.66 14.65
CA TYR A 15 22.49 3.10 14.39
C TYR A 15 22.32 3.87 15.70
N ARG A 16 23.06 4.99 15.85
CA ARG A 16 22.95 5.89 16.99
C ARG A 16 22.26 7.17 16.55
N VAL A 17 21.14 7.48 17.19
CA VAL A 17 20.36 8.70 16.95
C VAL A 17 20.47 9.60 18.17
N ARG A 18 20.73 10.90 17.96
CA ARG A 18 20.68 11.93 18.99
C ARG A 18 19.35 12.68 18.85
N LEU A 19 18.63 12.82 19.94
CA LEU A 19 17.35 13.54 20.00
C LEU A 19 17.53 14.84 20.79
N ASN A 20 16.82 15.88 20.39
CA ASN A 20 16.63 17.06 21.23
C ASN A 20 15.55 16.78 22.30
N ASP A 21 15.38 17.73 23.24
CA ASP A 21 14.46 17.57 24.37
C ASP A 21 13.02 17.32 23.91
N LYS A 22 12.56 18.06 22.90
CA LYS A 22 11.21 17.93 22.33
C LYS A 22 10.98 16.57 21.67
N GLU A 23 11.94 16.10 20.89
CA GLU A 23 11.88 14.77 20.24
C GLU A 23 11.89 13.65 21.29
N ASN A 24 12.69 13.82 22.35
CA ASN A 24 12.72 12.87 23.46
C ASN A 24 11.40 12.82 24.23
N GLU A 25 10.74 13.96 24.45
CA GLU A 25 9.40 14.04 25.06
C GLU A 25 8.36 13.33 24.18
N MET A 26 8.36 13.57 22.88
CA MET A 26 7.48 12.89 21.92
C MET A 26 7.67 11.38 21.96
N LEU A 27 8.91 10.90 21.98
CA LEU A 27 9.23 9.48 22.06
C LEU A 27 8.80 8.86 23.40
N ASN A 28 8.97 9.59 24.51
CA ASN A 28 8.50 9.15 25.82
C ASN A 28 6.97 9.03 25.84
N TYR A 29 6.27 10.04 25.35
CA TYR A 29 4.82 10.03 25.26
C TYR A 29 4.30 8.86 24.40
N ALA A 30 4.87 8.65 23.22
CA ALA A 30 4.51 7.54 22.35
C ALA A 30 4.74 6.18 23.03
N SER A 31 5.86 6.01 23.75
CA SER A 31 6.17 4.79 24.49
C SER A 31 5.18 4.53 25.62
N LEU A 32 4.82 5.56 26.39
CA LEU A 32 3.85 5.45 27.48
C LEU A 32 2.43 5.12 26.95
N THR A 33 2.01 5.77 25.88
CA THR A 33 0.67 5.63 25.31
C THR A 33 0.48 4.26 24.63
N THR A 34 1.51 3.75 23.95
CA THR A 34 1.42 2.50 23.17
C THR A 34 1.91 1.27 23.92
N GLY A 35 2.61 1.45 25.03
CA GLY A 35 3.28 0.37 25.76
C GLY A 35 4.48 -0.25 25.01
N LYS A 36 4.84 0.26 23.83
CA LYS A 36 5.96 -0.23 23.02
C LYS A 36 7.29 0.31 23.52
N LYS A 37 8.36 -0.48 23.34
CA LYS A 37 9.72 -0.02 23.60
C LYS A 37 10.14 1.05 22.60
N LYS A 38 10.93 2.04 23.03
CA LYS A 38 11.43 3.12 22.15
C LYS A 38 12.07 2.59 20.86
N SER A 39 12.84 1.49 20.96
CA SER A 39 13.45 0.85 19.79
C SER A 39 12.44 0.22 18.81
N GLU A 40 11.27 -0.17 19.28
CA GLU A 40 10.17 -0.68 18.45
C GLU A 40 9.48 0.47 17.73
N ILE A 41 9.29 1.60 18.43
CA ILE A 41 8.72 2.82 17.83
C ILE A 41 9.61 3.32 16.70
N PHE A 42 10.94 3.37 16.90
CA PHE A 42 11.86 3.76 15.83
C PHE A 42 11.80 2.84 14.62
N ARG A 43 11.71 1.53 14.83
CA ARG A 43 11.60 0.58 13.72
C ARG A 43 10.28 0.73 12.97
N GLN A 44 9.18 0.94 13.71
CA GLN A 44 7.89 1.17 13.09
C GLN A 44 7.90 2.46 12.28
N ALA A 45 8.40 3.55 12.86
CA ALA A 45 8.52 4.83 12.15
C ALA A 45 9.39 4.74 10.90
N LEU A 46 10.44 3.92 10.91
CA LEU A 46 11.27 3.67 9.72
C LEU A 46 10.48 2.95 8.63
N VAL A 47 9.70 1.93 8.99
CA VAL A 47 8.84 1.20 8.06
C VAL A 47 7.77 2.13 7.49
N ASP A 48 7.10 2.90 8.34
CA ASP A 48 6.05 3.84 7.94
C ASP A 48 6.62 4.93 7.00
N TYR A 49 7.81 5.45 7.30
CA TYR A 49 8.48 6.42 6.45
C TYR A 49 8.88 5.85 5.09
N TYR A 50 9.41 4.62 5.06
CA TYR A 50 9.75 3.93 3.82
C TYR A 50 8.51 3.70 2.96
N GLN A 51 7.40 3.27 3.57
CA GLN A 51 6.14 3.09 2.85
C GLN A 51 5.60 4.41 2.31
N ASN A 52 5.73 5.50 3.06
CA ASN A 52 5.35 6.83 2.57
C ASN A 52 6.19 7.28 1.36
N ILE A 53 7.49 6.94 1.33
CA ILE A 53 8.34 7.21 0.16
C ILE A 53 7.82 6.42 -1.05
N LEU A 54 7.57 5.12 -0.89
CA LEU A 54 7.04 4.29 -1.98
C LEU A 54 5.71 4.80 -2.52
N VAL A 55 4.82 5.23 -1.61
CA VAL A 55 3.55 5.84 -2.00
C VAL A 55 3.77 7.13 -2.79
N ASN A 56 4.68 7.99 -2.32
CA ASN A 56 4.96 9.26 -2.98
C ASN A 56 5.68 9.05 -4.33
N GLU A 57 6.63 8.11 -4.40
CA GLU A 57 7.29 7.75 -5.67
C GLU A 57 6.27 7.20 -6.67
N PHE A 58 5.37 6.33 -6.21
CA PHE A 58 4.31 5.77 -7.04
C PHE A 58 3.32 6.84 -7.54
N ASN A 59 3.04 7.86 -6.71
CA ASN A 59 2.16 8.98 -7.07
C ASN A 59 2.89 10.11 -7.82
N SER A 60 4.24 10.21 -7.73
CA SER A 60 5.02 11.28 -8.37
C SER A 60 5.49 10.95 -9.79
N GLU A 61 5.32 9.72 -10.25
CA GLU A 61 5.59 9.37 -11.66
C GLU A 61 4.61 10.05 -12.63
N ASP A 62 3.56 10.72 -12.10
CA ASP A 62 2.56 11.45 -12.88
C ASP A 62 2.88 12.95 -13.07
N GLU A 63 4.03 13.49 -12.61
CA GLU A 63 4.34 14.93 -12.78
C GLU A 63 4.94 15.31 -14.15
N ASP A 64 5.30 14.33 -15.01
CA ASP A 64 5.63 14.59 -16.41
C ASP A 64 4.41 14.34 -17.32
N PHE A 65 3.29 15.01 -16.99
CA PHE A 65 2.06 14.94 -17.77
C PHE A 65 2.22 15.77 -19.07
N GLU A 66 2.60 15.14 -20.14
CA GLU A 66 2.39 15.69 -21.48
C GLU A 66 0.89 15.69 -21.80
N TRP A 67 0.36 16.87 -22.14
CA TRP A 67 -1.05 17.17 -22.39
C TRP A 67 -1.69 16.42 -23.59
N GLU A 68 -1.11 15.33 -24.07
CA GLU A 68 -1.61 14.56 -25.21
C GLU A 68 -2.51 13.37 -24.86
N ASP A 69 -2.65 13.01 -23.59
CA ASP A 69 -3.59 11.94 -23.17
C ASP A 69 -4.87 12.55 -22.59
N MET A 70 -5.75 12.95 -23.50
CA MET A 70 -7.05 13.54 -23.18
C MET A 70 -8.00 12.48 -22.63
N GLY A 71 -8.16 12.39 -21.32
CA GLY A 71 -9.45 12.02 -20.84
C GLY A 71 -9.60 10.82 -19.90
N GLY A 72 -8.75 10.65 -18.90
CA GLY A 72 -9.03 9.65 -17.84
C GLY A 72 -8.47 10.05 -16.49
N ILE A 73 -8.99 9.46 -15.43
CA ILE A 73 -8.43 9.58 -14.08
C ILE A 73 -7.28 8.61 -13.90
N SER A 74 -6.34 8.91 -12.97
CA SER A 74 -5.33 7.93 -12.56
C SER A 74 -6.00 6.74 -11.86
N LEU A 75 -5.67 5.51 -12.29
CA LEU A 75 -6.12 4.26 -11.69
C LEU A 75 -5.10 3.67 -10.71
N LYS A 76 -4.02 4.41 -10.41
CA LYS A 76 -3.00 3.99 -9.45
C LYS A 76 -3.50 4.16 -8.02
N ARG A 77 -3.38 3.11 -7.19
CA ARG A 77 -3.77 3.13 -5.78
C ARG A 77 -2.76 2.37 -4.92
N VAL A 78 -2.75 2.70 -3.65
CA VAL A 78 -1.97 1.97 -2.65
C VAL A 78 -2.92 1.13 -1.81
N VAL A 79 -2.76 -0.19 -1.91
CA VAL A 79 -3.56 -1.18 -1.19
C VAL A 79 -2.76 -1.77 -0.04
N LYS A 80 -3.36 -1.86 1.14
CA LYS A 80 -2.71 -2.45 2.32
C LYS A 80 -2.85 -3.96 2.32
N CYS A 81 -1.72 -4.66 2.49
CA CYS A 81 -1.73 -6.10 2.66
C CYS A 81 -2.48 -6.49 3.93
N PRO A 82 -3.43 -7.44 3.90
CA PRO A 82 -4.19 -7.84 5.07
C PRO A 82 -3.34 -8.56 6.12
N TYR A 83 -2.22 -9.19 5.70
CA TYR A 83 -1.37 -9.98 6.59
C TYR A 83 -0.27 -9.19 7.29
N CYS A 84 0.36 -8.22 6.62
CA CYS A 84 1.49 -7.47 7.17
C CYS A 84 1.25 -5.95 7.23
N ASN A 85 0.11 -5.47 6.74
CA ASN A 85 -0.30 -4.07 6.71
C ASN A 85 0.65 -3.14 5.93
N SER A 86 1.52 -3.69 5.08
CA SER A 86 2.36 -2.89 4.19
C SER A 86 1.59 -2.41 2.97
N GLY A 87 1.91 -1.20 2.50
CA GLY A 87 1.35 -0.63 1.29
C GLY A 87 1.93 -1.30 0.04
N ASN A 88 1.08 -1.59 -0.93
CA ASN A 88 1.45 -2.10 -2.24
C ASN A 88 0.86 -1.16 -3.28
N GLY A 89 1.71 -0.55 -4.11
CA GLY A 89 1.30 0.28 -5.23
C GLY A 89 0.77 -0.61 -6.37
N ILE A 90 -0.41 -0.32 -6.86
CA ILE A 90 -1.07 -1.08 -7.92
C ILE A 90 -1.60 -0.09 -8.95
N ASP A 91 -1.32 -0.36 -10.22
CA ASP A 91 -1.96 0.29 -11.34
C ASP A 91 -3.12 -0.61 -11.81
N PHE A 92 -4.34 -0.19 -11.55
CA PHE A 92 -5.52 -0.96 -11.91
C PHE A 92 -5.84 -0.90 -13.40
N SER A 93 -5.19 -0.05 -14.20
CA SER A 93 -5.38 -0.02 -15.65
C SER A 93 -5.04 -1.35 -16.33
N ASP A 94 -4.07 -2.09 -15.75
CA ASP A 94 -3.65 -3.39 -16.27
C ASP A 94 -4.66 -4.52 -15.99
N TYR A 95 -5.60 -4.32 -15.06
CA TYR A 95 -6.51 -5.34 -14.53
C TYR A 95 -7.98 -4.99 -14.70
N SER A 96 -8.30 -3.77 -15.11
CA SER A 96 -9.69 -3.30 -15.16
C SER A 96 -10.37 -3.56 -16.51
N SER A 97 -11.70 -3.72 -16.43
CA SER A 97 -12.61 -3.65 -17.56
C SER A 97 -13.50 -2.43 -17.42
N GLU A 98 -13.65 -1.69 -18.51
CA GLU A 98 -14.46 -0.48 -18.54
C GLU A 98 -15.95 -0.77 -18.80
N SER A 99 -16.83 -0.10 -18.07
CA SER A 99 -18.25 0.00 -18.36
C SER A 99 -18.68 1.46 -18.44
N VAL A 100 -19.43 1.84 -19.46
CA VAL A 100 -19.79 3.23 -19.75
C VAL A 100 -21.30 3.41 -19.65
N ASP A 101 -21.75 4.31 -18.78
CA ASP A 101 -23.13 4.80 -18.73
C ASP A 101 -23.22 6.17 -19.43
N ARG A 102 -23.98 6.22 -20.53
CA ARG A 102 -24.14 7.41 -21.40
C ARG A 102 -25.40 8.23 -21.09
N GLU A 103 -26.23 7.79 -20.14
CA GLU A 103 -27.51 8.43 -19.84
C GLU A 103 -27.41 9.52 -18.76
N ARG A 104 -26.21 9.91 -18.35
CA ARG A 104 -25.95 10.91 -17.31
C ARG A 104 -26.02 12.34 -17.86
N GLN A 105 -26.43 13.28 -16.99
CA GLN A 105 -26.70 14.68 -17.38
C GLN A 105 -25.43 15.51 -17.68
N MET A 106 -24.27 15.14 -17.12
CA MET A 106 -23.02 15.91 -17.25
C MET A 106 -21.95 15.22 -18.11
N GLY A 107 -22.36 14.26 -18.92
CA GLY A 107 -21.47 13.46 -19.77
C GLY A 107 -21.49 11.99 -19.35
N ASP A 108 -20.58 11.22 -19.93
CA ASP A 108 -20.48 9.79 -19.65
C ASP A 108 -19.93 9.53 -18.27
N GLU A 109 -20.41 8.47 -17.61
CA GLU A 109 -19.83 7.86 -16.40
C GLU A 109 -19.06 6.63 -16.82
N ILE A 110 -17.79 6.54 -16.45
CA ILE A 110 -16.95 5.38 -16.74
C ILE A 110 -16.62 4.67 -15.41
N THR A 111 -16.88 3.38 -15.36
CA THR A 111 -16.55 2.55 -14.23
C THR A 111 -15.51 1.50 -14.64
N TYR A 112 -14.37 1.50 -13.97
CA TYR A 112 -13.25 0.58 -14.13
C TYR A 112 -13.39 -0.54 -13.11
N ASN A 113 -13.89 -1.70 -13.53
CA ASN A 113 -14.11 -2.87 -12.66
C ASN A 113 -12.87 -3.77 -12.71
N PHE A 114 -12.42 -4.25 -11.55
CA PHE A 114 -11.26 -5.14 -11.46
C PHE A 114 -11.50 -6.27 -10.44
N ASP A 115 -10.87 -7.41 -10.74
CA ASP A 115 -10.80 -8.59 -9.87
C ASP A 115 -9.42 -9.26 -10.06
N ILE A 116 -8.59 -9.19 -9.03
CA ILE A 116 -7.22 -9.70 -9.03
C ILE A 116 -7.15 -10.82 -7.99
N GLU A 117 -7.33 -12.06 -8.44
CA GLU A 117 -7.45 -13.23 -7.55
C GLU A 117 -6.18 -13.58 -6.76
N ASN A 118 -4.99 -13.32 -7.32
CA ASN A 118 -3.72 -13.81 -6.77
C ASN A 118 -2.67 -12.69 -6.69
N TYR A 119 -3.00 -11.57 -6.06
CA TYR A 119 -2.04 -10.50 -5.87
C TYR A 119 -1.01 -10.86 -4.78
N LYS A 120 0.28 -10.81 -5.11
CA LYS A 120 1.37 -11.15 -4.19
C LYS A 120 1.92 -9.89 -3.52
N CYS A 121 1.87 -9.84 -2.19
CA CYS A 121 2.47 -8.75 -1.42
C CYS A 121 3.98 -8.65 -1.63
N ALA A 122 4.47 -7.47 -1.97
CA ALA A 122 5.90 -7.22 -2.17
C ALA A 122 6.73 -7.36 -0.87
N SER A 123 6.10 -7.14 0.30
CA SER A 123 6.79 -7.15 1.59
C SER A 123 6.82 -8.52 2.26
N CYS A 124 5.70 -9.24 2.30
CA CYS A 124 5.61 -10.52 3.02
C CYS A 124 5.47 -11.75 2.11
N GLY A 125 5.26 -11.53 0.80
CA GLY A 125 5.13 -12.60 -0.19
C GLY A 125 3.81 -13.38 -0.15
N LYS A 126 2.93 -13.10 0.81
CA LYS A 126 1.61 -13.74 0.88
C LYS A 126 0.69 -13.22 -0.22
N VAL A 127 -0.25 -14.09 -0.63
CA VAL A 127 -1.18 -13.84 -1.73
C VAL A 127 -2.55 -13.50 -1.17
N PHE A 128 -3.24 -12.52 -1.77
CA PHE A 128 -4.60 -12.12 -1.44
C PHE A 128 -5.34 -11.66 -2.70
N GLN A 129 -6.67 -11.58 -2.63
CA GLN A 129 -7.51 -11.09 -3.71
C GLN A 129 -7.85 -9.63 -3.51
N ILE A 130 -7.96 -8.89 -4.60
CA ILE A 130 -8.39 -7.49 -4.63
C ILE A 130 -9.49 -7.36 -5.67
N GLU A 131 -10.66 -6.97 -5.25
CA GLU A 131 -11.79 -6.75 -6.14
C GLU A 131 -12.41 -5.37 -5.90
N GLY A 132 -13.10 -4.86 -6.91
CA GLY A 132 -13.81 -3.60 -6.76
C GLY A 132 -13.91 -2.81 -8.05
N PHE A 133 -14.06 -1.51 -7.90
CA PHE A 133 -14.16 -0.60 -9.02
C PHE A 133 -13.72 0.82 -8.66
N ILE A 134 -13.33 1.58 -9.68
CA ILE A 134 -13.08 3.02 -9.63
C ILE A 134 -13.98 3.68 -10.64
N CYS A 135 -14.66 4.76 -10.27
CA CYS A 135 -15.62 5.45 -11.11
C CYS A 135 -15.22 6.90 -11.36
N GLU A 136 -15.30 7.34 -12.60
CA GLU A 136 -15.18 8.75 -12.98
C GLU A 136 -16.50 9.29 -13.53
N TYR A 137 -16.84 10.52 -13.11
CA TYR A 137 -18.01 11.25 -13.60
C TYR A 137 -17.93 12.74 -13.27
N PRO A 138 -18.03 13.63 -14.27
CA PRO A 138 -17.93 13.34 -15.72
C PRO A 138 -16.53 12.82 -16.09
N VAL A 139 -16.35 12.36 -17.34
CA VAL A 139 -15.06 11.86 -17.82
C VAL A 139 -13.92 12.81 -17.46
N GLY A 140 -12.83 12.26 -16.90
CA GLY A 140 -11.68 13.01 -16.39
C GLY A 140 -11.81 13.50 -14.93
N ALA A 141 -12.93 13.25 -14.25
CA ALA A 141 -13.12 13.61 -12.85
C ALA A 141 -13.41 12.37 -11.97
N PHE A 142 -12.55 12.13 -10.97
CA PHE A 142 -12.80 11.08 -9.99
C PHE A 142 -14.14 11.32 -9.28
N ASN A 143 -14.95 10.28 -9.20
CA ASN A 143 -16.25 10.33 -8.53
C ASN A 143 -16.25 9.54 -7.23
N TYR A 144 -16.09 8.21 -7.30
CA TYR A 144 -15.99 7.34 -6.13
C TYR A 144 -15.33 6.00 -6.48
N GLU A 145 -14.93 5.26 -5.47
CA GLU A 145 -14.31 3.94 -5.63
C GLU A 145 -14.71 3.01 -4.49
N GLU A 146 -14.66 1.71 -4.74
CA GLU A 146 -14.76 0.67 -3.75
C GLU A 146 -13.69 -0.38 -4.04
N ILE A 147 -12.81 -0.61 -3.06
CA ILE A 147 -11.70 -1.56 -3.16
C ILE A 147 -11.79 -2.51 -1.97
N ASN A 148 -12.11 -3.76 -2.25
CA ASN A 148 -12.23 -4.83 -1.27
C ASN A 148 -11.00 -5.72 -1.30
N ILE A 149 -10.47 -6.02 -0.12
CA ILE A 149 -9.31 -6.88 0.07
C ILE A 149 -9.79 -8.16 0.75
N ILE A 150 -9.58 -9.30 0.09
CA ILE A 150 -10.02 -10.61 0.56
C ILE A 150 -8.78 -11.45 0.88
N GLU A 151 -8.72 -11.94 2.11
CA GLU A 151 -7.69 -12.90 2.51
C GLU A 151 -7.94 -14.24 1.82
N ASN A 152 -6.93 -14.77 1.15
CA ASN A 152 -7.00 -16.14 0.65
C ASN A 152 -6.86 -17.06 1.86
N GLU A 153 -7.86 -17.91 2.12
CA GLU A 153 -7.73 -18.99 3.10
C GLU A 153 -6.54 -19.86 2.71
N GLU A 154 -5.64 -20.10 3.65
CA GLU A 154 -4.37 -20.81 3.43
C GLU A 154 -4.62 -22.12 2.68
N TYR A 155 -3.95 -22.28 1.54
CA TYR A 155 -3.63 -23.60 1.02
C TYR A 155 -2.76 -24.26 2.10
N ASN A 156 -3.38 -25.07 2.94
CA ASN A 156 -2.66 -26.03 3.76
C ASN A 156 -2.08 -27.04 2.79
N ASP A 157 -0.81 -26.88 2.42
CA ASP A 157 -0.02 -27.93 1.83
C ASP A 157 0.07 -29.03 2.88
N GLU A 158 -0.90 -29.96 2.87
CA GLU A 158 -0.73 -31.27 3.48
C GLU A 158 0.27 -32.00 2.60
N GLU A 159 1.56 -31.86 2.91
CA GLU A 159 2.58 -32.79 2.45
C GLU A 159 2.33 -34.14 3.18
N ASP A 160 1.84 -35.12 2.41
CA ASP A 160 2.01 -36.54 2.71
C ASP A 160 3.42 -37.00 2.32
#